data_ea8b25c7d917fc16a3a1f39d1f0fa709
#
_entry.id   ea8b25c7d917fc16a3a1f39d1f0fa709
#
_cell.length_a   1.000
_cell.length_b   1.000
_cell.length_c   1.000
_cell.angle_alpha   90.00
_cell.angle_beta   90.00
_cell.angle_gamma   90.00
#
_symmetry.space_group_name_H-M   'P 1'
#
loop_
_entity.id
_entity.type
_entity.pdbx_description
1 polymer ?
#
loop_
_entity_poly.entity_id
_entity_poly.type
_entity_poly.pdbx_seq_one_letter_code
_entity_poly.pdbx_strand_id
1 'polypeptide(L)'
;MNGLRGDLNQISIIDNFIKKKNNLSGLQCIFCLPYTILGIALTNRKLKNIKFGAQDISNQLSDFGPFTGQISSKMLQDLKCKFTIVGHSEKRSNGDKDADISQKIETASKNHIKVILCVGEGLNDFKSKKSFI
;
A
#
# COMPACT_ATOMS: atom_id res chain seq x y z
N MET A 1 9.63 5.04 7.58
CA MET A 1 10.15 5.32 6.22
C MET A 1 11.32 4.38 5.96
N ASN A 2 11.03 3.21 5.37
CA ASN A 2 12.04 2.20 5.06
C ASN A 2 11.90 1.77 3.61
N GLY A 3 13.00 1.48 2.95
CA GLY A 3 13.03 0.99 1.57
C GLY A 3 13.93 1.85 0.69
N LEU A 4 15.11 1.34 0.45
CA LEU A 4 16.08 1.88 -0.47
C LEU A 4 16.15 1.01 -1.73
N ARG A 5 16.75 1.53 -2.80
CA ARG A 5 16.91 0.80 -4.07
C ARG A 5 17.60 -0.56 -3.88
N GLY A 6 18.55 -0.67 -2.93
CA GLY A 6 19.24 -1.91 -2.62
C GLY A 6 18.34 -3.01 -2.07
N ASP A 7 17.24 -2.64 -1.41
CA ASP A 7 16.30 -3.60 -0.80
C ASP A 7 15.52 -4.41 -1.84
N LEU A 8 15.49 -3.97 -3.11
CA LEU A 8 14.92 -4.74 -4.20
C LEU A 8 15.61 -6.11 -4.40
N ASN A 9 16.87 -6.24 -3.97
CA ASN A 9 17.57 -7.54 -3.98
C ASN A 9 16.93 -8.54 -3.03
N GLN A 10 16.51 -8.11 -1.83
CA GLN A 10 15.82 -8.98 -0.87
C GLN A 10 14.46 -9.42 -1.41
N ILE A 11 13.74 -8.53 -2.09
CA ILE A 11 12.47 -8.85 -2.74
C ILE A 11 12.68 -9.93 -3.81
N SER A 12 13.77 -9.86 -4.58
CA SER A 12 14.11 -10.87 -5.58
C SER A 12 14.41 -12.23 -4.95
N ILE A 13 15.04 -12.26 -3.78
CA ILE A 13 15.28 -13.50 -3.03
C ILE A 13 13.96 -14.15 -2.62
N ILE A 14 13.01 -13.35 -2.11
CA ILE A 14 11.69 -13.81 -1.70
C ILE A 14 10.87 -14.29 -2.90
N ASP A 15 10.87 -13.57 -4.02
CA ASP A 15 10.21 -13.99 -5.26
C ASP A 15 10.71 -15.37 -5.72
N ASN A 16 12.02 -15.56 -5.73
CA ASN A 16 12.63 -16.85 -6.06
C ASN A 16 12.30 -17.96 -5.05
N PHE A 17 12.19 -17.64 -3.77
CA PHE A 17 11.77 -18.59 -2.75
C PHE A 17 10.33 -19.04 -2.99
N ILE A 18 9.40 -18.11 -3.21
CA ILE A 18 8.00 -18.42 -3.50
C ILE A 18 7.90 -19.29 -4.75
N LYS A 19 8.64 -18.96 -5.80
CA LYS A 19 8.68 -19.73 -7.06
C LYS A 19 9.05 -21.22 -6.84
N LYS A 20 9.95 -21.50 -5.90
CA LYS A 20 10.44 -22.86 -5.61
C LYS A 20 9.50 -23.70 -4.73
N LYS A 21 8.50 -23.07 -4.13
CA LYS A 21 7.59 -23.74 -3.17
C LYS A 21 6.25 -24.10 -3.81
N ASN A 22 6.10 -25.36 -4.20
CA ASN A 22 4.88 -25.86 -4.83
C ASN A 22 3.65 -25.90 -3.90
N ASN A 23 3.85 -25.86 -2.57
CA ASN A 23 2.79 -25.93 -1.57
C ASN A 23 2.20 -24.56 -1.17
N LEU A 24 2.58 -23.48 -1.86
CA LEU A 24 2.06 -22.13 -1.63
C LEU A 24 0.95 -21.75 -2.63
N SER A 25 0.30 -22.74 -3.24
CA SER A 25 -0.84 -22.50 -4.13
C SER A 25 -1.96 -21.80 -3.33
N GLY A 26 -2.43 -20.64 -3.84
CA GLY A 26 -3.42 -19.81 -3.15
C GLY A 26 -2.82 -18.70 -2.27
N LEU A 27 -1.52 -18.72 -1.93
CA LEU A 27 -0.88 -17.63 -1.24
C LEU A 27 -0.61 -16.46 -2.20
N GLN A 28 -0.98 -15.25 -1.78
CA GLN A 28 -0.63 -14.03 -2.47
C GLN A 28 0.30 -13.19 -1.61
N CYS A 29 1.54 -12.98 -2.05
CA CYS A 29 2.50 -12.12 -1.40
C CYS A 29 2.44 -10.72 -2.02
N ILE A 30 2.25 -9.70 -1.19
CA ILE A 30 2.15 -8.29 -1.63
C ILE A 30 3.18 -7.47 -0.87
N PHE A 31 4.05 -6.77 -1.60
CA PHE A 31 4.98 -5.79 -1.03
C PHE A 31 4.48 -4.38 -1.24
N CYS A 32 4.14 -3.67 -0.17
CA CYS A 32 3.80 -2.26 -0.22
C CYS A 32 5.06 -1.43 -0.05
N LEU A 33 5.46 -0.73 -1.11
CA LEU A 33 6.73 -0.04 -1.23
C LEU A 33 6.57 1.49 -1.18
N PRO A 34 7.62 2.21 -0.70
CA PRO A 34 7.69 3.66 -0.89
C PRO A 34 7.64 4.02 -2.37
N TYR A 35 7.05 5.16 -2.68
CA TYR A 35 6.90 5.61 -4.07
C TYR A 35 8.22 5.69 -4.84
N THR A 36 9.32 6.01 -4.13
CA THR A 36 10.68 6.15 -4.70
C THR A 36 11.21 4.88 -5.36
N ILE A 37 10.75 3.71 -4.92
CA ILE A 37 11.20 2.42 -5.47
C ILE A 37 10.05 1.61 -6.10
N LEU A 38 8.81 2.01 -5.86
CA LEU A 38 7.62 1.32 -6.37
C LEU A 38 7.62 1.22 -7.90
N GLY A 39 7.90 2.34 -8.58
CA GLY A 39 7.97 2.36 -10.05
C GLY A 39 9.03 1.39 -10.60
N ILE A 40 10.20 1.34 -9.95
CA ILE A 40 11.28 0.42 -10.33
C ILE A 40 10.85 -1.04 -10.14
N ALA A 41 10.19 -1.33 -9.02
CA ALA A 41 9.70 -2.69 -8.73
C ALA A 41 8.63 -3.13 -9.73
N LEU A 42 7.67 -2.26 -10.06
CA LEU A 42 6.58 -2.53 -11.00
C LEU A 42 7.06 -2.79 -12.44
N THR A 43 8.17 -2.18 -12.83
CA THR A 43 8.78 -2.39 -14.16
C THR A 43 9.72 -3.60 -14.24
N ASN A 44 10.06 -4.19 -13.09
CA ASN A 44 10.95 -5.35 -13.03
C ASN A 44 10.22 -6.65 -13.44
N ARG A 45 10.33 -7.02 -14.72
CA ARG A 45 9.68 -8.21 -15.30
C ARG A 45 10.18 -9.54 -14.75
N LYS A 46 11.23 -9.55 -13.93
CA LYS A 46 11.76 -10.78 -13.30
C LYS A 46 10.95 -11.17 -12.04
N LEU A 47 10.27 -10.23 -11.39
CA LEU A 47 9.48 -10.43 -10.18
C LEU A 47 8.04 -10.82 -10.56
N LYS A 48 7.75 -12.12 -10.62
CA LYS A 48 6.48 -12.67 -11.15
C LYS A 48 5.59 -13.32 -10.10
N ASN A 49 6.15 -13.71 -8.96
CA ASN A 49 5.43 -14.48 -7.93
C ASN A 49 4.94 -13.59 -6.78
N ILE A 50 5.29 -12.31 -6.81
CA ILE A 50 4.86 -11.30 -5.85
C ILE A 50 4.09 -10.17 -6.55
N LYS A 51 3.30 -9.46 -5.77
CA LYS A 51 2.58 -8.26 -6.21
C LYS A 51 3.10 -7.05 -5.46
N PHE A 52 2.85 -5.87 -6.02
CA PHE A 52 3.28 -4.62 -5.44
C PHE A 52 2.10 -3.72 -5.14
N GLY A 53 2.23 -2.95 -4.06
CA GLY A 53 1.32 -1.92 -3.63
C GLY A 53 2.04 -0.66 -3.18
N ALA A 54 1.31 0.42 -3.06
CA ALA A 54 1.76 1.65 -2.46
C ALA A 54 1.58 1.63 -0.93
N GLN A 55 2.39 2.39 -0.19
CA GLN A 55 2.27 2.51 1.27
C GLN A 55 1.17 3.49 1.69
N ASP A 56 0.72 4.34 0.79
CA ASP A 56 -0.37 5.30 1.01
C ASP A 56 -0.89 5.80 -0.35
N ILE A 57 -1.93 6.64 -0.31
CA ILE A 57 -2.52 7.30 -1.47
C ILE A 57 -3.08 8.66 -1.03
N SER A 58 -3.19 9.62 -1.95
CA SER A 58 -3.85 10.89 -1.70
C SER A 58 -5.34 10.71 -1.41
N ASN A 59 -5.88 11.54 -0.50
CA ASN A 59 -7.31 11.63 -0.24
C ASN A 59 -8.05 12.57 -1.21
N GLN A 60 -7.34 13.21 -2.15
CA GLN A 60 -7.96 14.11 -3.11
C GLN A 60 -8.81 13.35 -4.12
N LEU A 61 -10.08 13.72 -4.23
CA LEU A 61 -11.03 13.06 -5.16
C LEU A 61 -10.71 13.36 -6.63
N SER A 62 -9.98 14.45 -6.90
CA SER A 62 -9.48 14.77 -8.23
C SER A 62 -8.23 13.97 -8.55
N ASP A 63 -8.16 13.44 -9.76
CA ASP A 63 -7.00 12.69 -10.25
C ASP A 63 -5.77 13.60 -10.46
N PHE A 64 -5.99 14.89 -10.71
CA PHE A 64 -4.98 15.92 -10.96
C PHE A 64 -5.36 17.21 -10.25
N GLY A 65 -4.37 18.04 -9.93
CA GLY A 65 -4.61 19.34 -9.28
C GLY A 65 -3.37 19.92 -8.59
N PRO A 66 -3.54 21.03 -7.86
CA PRO A 66 -2.46 21.72 -7.15
C PRO A 66 -2.12 21.00 -5.82
N PHE A 67 -1.78 19.73 -5.88
CA PHE A 67 -1.48 18.86 -4.73
C PHE A 67 -0.03 18.43 -4.75
N THR A 68 0.88 19.39 -4.79
CA THR A 68 2.33 19.16 -4.91
C THR A 68 2.82 18.16 -3.86
N GLY A 69 3.51 17.12 -4.33
CA GLY A 69 4.08 16.05 -3.49
C GLY A 69 3.12 14.91 -3.14
N GLN A 70 1.82 15.02 -3.45
CA GLN A 70 0.88 13.92 -3.26
C GLN A 70 0.88 12.96 -4.47
N ILE A 71 0.52 11.74 -4.21
CA ILE A 71 0.41 10.69 -5.25
C ILE A 71 -1.05 10.29 -5.38
N SER A 72 -1.65 10.57 -6.54
CA SER A 72 -3.04 10.23 -6.81
C SER A 72 -3.21 8.74 -7.16
N SER A 73 -4.45 8.25 -7.02
CA SER A 73 -4.80 6.91 -7.48
C SER A 73 -4.58 6.74 -8.99
N LYS A 74 -4.75 7.79 -9.77
CA LYS A 74 -4.49 7.79 -11.22
C LYS A 74 -3.03 7.57 -11.55
N MET A 75 -2.11 8.20 -10.83
CA MET A 75 -0.67 7.97 -10.98
C MET A 75 -0.29 6.53 -10.66
N LEU A 76 -0.87 5.95 -9.60
CA LEU A 76 -0.64 4.55 -9.26
C LEU A 76 -1.24 3.59 -10.29
N GLN A 77 -2.42 3.91 -10.83
CA GLN A 77 -3.05 3.15 -11.91
C GLN A 77 -2.19 3.13 -13.18
N ASP A 78 -1.63 4.28 -13.55
CA ASP A 78 -0.73 4.42 -14.72
C ASP A 78 0.50 3.53 -14.58
N LEU A 79 1.09 3.47 -13.39
CA LEU A 79 2.17 2.54 -13.05
C LEU A 79 1.72 1.06 -12.99
N LYS A 80 0.42 0.76 -13.19
CA LYS A 80 -0.18 -0.58 -13.05
C LYS A 80 -0.09 -1.13 -11.62
N CYS A 81 0.04 -0.26 -10.62
CA CYS A 81 -0.06 -0.63 -9.22
C CYS A 81 -1.46 -1.13 -8.90
N LYS A 82 -1.57 -2.24 -8.15
CA LYS A 82 -2.86 -2.90 -7.89
C LYS A 82 -3.33 -2.79 -6.45
N PHE A 83 -2.47 -2.38 -5.54
CA PHE A 83 -2.77 -2.34 -4.11
C PHE A 83 -2.27 -1.04 -3.49
N THR A 84 -2.93 -0.60 -2.42
CA THR A 84 -2.45 0.46 -1.55
C THR A 84 -2.83 0.18 -0.10
N ILE A 85 -1.97 0.55 0.85
CA ILE A 85 -2.33 0.59 2.26
C ILE A 85 -3.10 1.87 2.52
N VAL A 86 -4.13 1.82 3.36
CA VAL A 86 -4.89 2.98 3.82
C VAL A 86 -5.17 2.85 5.32
N GLY A 87 -5.11 3.96 6.04
CA GLY A 87 -5.45 4.01 7.47
C GLY A 87 -4.41 3.40 8.40
N HIS A 88 -3.15 3.28 7.95
CA HIS A 88 -2.05 2.80 8.79
C HIS A 88 -1.91 3.67 10.04
N SER A 89 -1.56 3.06 11.19
CA SER A 89 -1.45 3.74 12.47
C SER A 89 -0.54 4.97 12.43
N GLU A 90 0.59 4.91 11.73
CA GLU A 90 1.49 6.06 11.55
C GLU A 90 0.82 7.21 10.79
N LYS A 91 -0.02 6.91 9.78
CA LYS A 91 -0.76 7.94 9.04
C LYS A 91 -1.84 8.57 9.89
N ARG A 92 -2.56 7.78 10.68
CA ARG A 92 -3.53 8.27 11.67
C ARG A 92 -2.87 9.15 12.72
N SER A 93 -1.71 8.76 13.24
CA SER A 93 -0.91 9.57 14.18
C SER A 93 -0.39 10.87 13.56
N ASN A 94 -0.21 10.89 12.24
CA ASN A 94 0.24 12.06 11.47
C ASN A 94 -0.93 12.91 10.92
N GLY A 95 -2.17 12.64 11.35
CA GLY A 95 -3.31 13.50 11.09
C GLY A 95 -4.40 12.93 10.18
N ASP A 96 -4.24 11.76 9.57
CA ASP A 96 -5.32 11.13 8.80
C ASP A 96 -6.52 10.82 9.71
N LYS A 97 -7.67 11.38 9.39
CA LYS A 97 -8.95 11.14 10.05
C LYS A 97 -9.77 10.10 9.27
N ASP A 98 -10.82 9.57 9.85
CA ASP A 98 -11.69 8.60 9.18
C ASP A 98 -12.31 9.15 7.88
N ALA A 99 -12.58 10.45 7.82
CA ALA A 99 -13.02 11.10 6.59
C ALA A 99 -11.95 11.03 5.48
N ASP A 100 -10.68 11.29 5.82
CA ASP A 100 -9.56 11.16 4.86
C ASP A 100 -9.39 9.72 4.39
N ILE A 101 -9.53 8.77 5.31
CA ILE A 101 -9.45 7.33 5.01
C ILE A 101 -10.56 6.93 4.06
N SER A 102 -11.80 7.39 4.30
CA SER A 102 -12.94 7.14 3.41
C SER A 102 -12.70 7.70 2.01
N GLN A 103 -12.18 8.92 1.89
CA GLN A 103 -11.82 9.51 0.60
C GLN A 103 -10.69 8.73 -0.09
N LYS A 104 -9.67 8.28 0.64
CA LYS A 104 -8.60 7.44 0.09
C LYS A 104 -9.15 6.12 -0.47
N ILE A 105 -10.11 5.50 0.21
CA ILE A 105 -10.78 4.28 -0.28
C ILE A 105 -11.55 4.57 -1.55
N GLU A 106 -12.30 5.68 -1.58
CA GLU A 106 -13.08 6.09 -2.75
C GLU A 106 -12.18 6.33 -3.97
N THR A 107 -11.10 7.11 -3.82
CA THR A 107 -10.15 7.38 -4.91
C THR A 107 -9.46 6.10 -5.40
N ALA A 108 -9.08 5.20 -4.51
CA ALA A 108 -8.49 3.92 -4.87
C ALA A 108 -9.48 3.07 -5.68
N SER A 109 -10.74 2.98 -5.24
CA SER A 109 -11.80 2.22 -5.90
C SER A 109 -12.10 2.76 -7.30
N LYS A 110 -12.20 4.08 -7.46
CA LYS A 110 -12.41 4.76 -8.75
C LYS A 110 -11.37 4.33 -9.80
N ASN A 111 -10.13 4.13 -9.39
CA ASN A 111 -9.03 3.75 -10.28
C ASN A 111 -8.65 2.25 -10.17
N HIS A 112 -9.56 1.40 -9.66
CA HIS A 112 -9.42 -0.06 -9.59
C HIS A 112 -8.18 -0.53 -8.80
N ILE A 113 -7.79 0.22 -7.77
CA ILE A 113 -6.73 -0.14 -6.83
C ILE A 113 -7.37 -0.79 -5.61
N LYS A 114 -6.92 -1.98 -5.26
CA LYS A 114 -7.38 -2.72 -4.09
C LYS A 114 -6.79 -2.12 -2.82
N VAL A 115 -7.63 -1.87 -1.83
CA VAL A 115 -7.23 -1.28 -0.56
C VAL A 115 -6.90 -2.38 0.45
N ILE A 116 -5.77 -2.23 1.12
CA ILE A 116 -5.41 -2.93 2.34
C ILE A 116 -5.70 -1.96 3.49
N LEU A 117 -6.91 -2.07 4.05
CA LEU A 117 -7.36 -1.20 5.12
C LEU A 117 -6.77 -1.64 6.46
N CYS A 118 -6.03 -0.75 7.11
CA CYS A 118 -5.56 -0.95 8.47
C CYS A 118 -6.64 -0.50 9.46
N VAL A 119 -7.06 -1.44 10.31
CA VAL A 119 -8.00 -1.19 11.39
C VAL A 119 -7.36 -1.60 12.72
N GLY A 120 -7.75 -0.94 13.79
CA GLY A 120 -7.23 -1.22 15.12
C GLY A 120 -7.73 -0.19 16.13
N GLU A 121 -7.57 -0.51 17.39
CA GLU A 121 -7.92 0.37 18.50
C GLU A 121 -6.73 1.22 18.97
N GLY A 122 -7.02 2.38 19.54
CA GLY A 122 -6.01 3.20 20.20
C GLY A 122 -5.53 2.58 21.51
N LEU A 123 -4.31 2.94 21.96
CA LEU A 123 -3.76 2.43 23.21
C LEU A 123 -4.66 2.73 24.43
N ASN A 124 -5.35 3.88 24.42
CA ASN A 124 -6.26 4.27 25.50
C ASN A 124 -7.54 3.42 25.49
N ASP A 125 -8.06 3.09 24.31
CA ASP A 125 -9.23 2.23 24.16
C ASP A 125 -8.89 0.81 24.59
N PHE A 126 -7.75 0.29 24.20
CA PHE A 126 -7.21 -0.98 24.64
C PHE A 126 -7.08 -1.05 26.16
N LYS A 127 -6.43 -0.04 26.80
CA LYS A 127 -6.24 0.03 28.25
C LYS A 127 -7.56 0.17 29.00
N SER A 128 -8.55 0.87 28.45
CA SER A 128 -9.87 1.06 29.06
C SER A 128 -10.82 -0.11 28.84
N LYS A 129 -10.39 -1.16 28.14
CA LYS A 129 -11.23 -2.30 27.71
C LYS A 129 -12.49 -1.88 26.95
N LYS A 130 -12.46 -0.73 26.27
CA LYS A 130 -13.50 -0.23 25.38
C LYS A 130 -13.25 -0.65 23.92
N SER A 131 -12.67 -1.81 23.75
CA SER A 131 -12.47 -2.41 22.42
C SER A 131 -13.82 -2.76 21.81
N PHE A 132 -14.10 -2.23 20.63
CA PHE A 132 -15.29 -2.56 19.84
C PHE A 132 -14.92 -3.73 18.92
N ILE A 133 -14.96 -4.93 19.43
CA ILE A 133 -15.00 -6.16 18.63
C ILE A 133 -16.26 -6.91 18.99
#